data_326ad6ba3d8bb4f43c45104ee40c5698
#
_entry.id   326ad6ba3d8bb4f43c45104ee40c5698
#
_cell.length_a   1.000
_cell.length_b   1.000
_cell.length_c   1.000
_cell.angle_alpha   90.00
_cell.angle_beta   90.00
_cell.angle_gamma   90.00
#
_symmetry.space_group_name_H-M   'P 1'
#
loop_
_entity.id
_entity.type
_entity.pdbx_description
1 polymer ?
#
loop_
_entity_poly.entity_id
_entity_poly.type
_entity_poly.pdbx_seq_one_letter_code
_entity_poly.pdbx_strand_id
1 'polypeptide(L)' 'HWRGCIMNQIFTVEGMTCGHCEKAVTKALLALDAQAKIVIDRTHNTVQVDSEKNRESLAQAIADEGYRVSA' A
#
# COMPACT_ATOMS: atom_id res chain seq x y z
N HIS A 1 3.73 -1.57 25.37
CA HIS A 1 3.50 -0.97 24.91
C HIS A 1 2.78 -0.86 24.02
N TRP A 2 2.17 -0.44 23.78
CA TRP A 2 1.51 -0.52 22.80
C TRP A 2 1.67 0.54 22.06
N ARG A 3 1.31 0.63 21.14
CA ARG A 3 1.37 1.50 20.40
C ARG A 3 0.35 1.73 19.75
N GLY A 4 -0.57 1.97 19.65
CA GLY A 4 -1.76 2.18 19.04
C GLY A 4 -1.77 3.04 17.81
N CYS A 5 -0.65 3.18 17.19
CA CYS A 5 -0.55 4.05 16.05
C CYS A 5 -0.71 3.35 14.71
N ILE A 6 -0.91 2.05 14.73
CA ILE A 6 -1.11 1.32 13.48
C ILE A 6 -2.50 1.61 12.96
N MET A 7 -2.59 2.06 11.73
CA MET A 7 -3.84 2.38 11.11
C MET A 7 -4.06 1.52 9.89
N ASN A 8 -5.25 0.97 9.78
CA ASN A 8 -5.64 0.20 8.61
C ASN A 8 -6.15 1.17 7.57
N GLN A 9 -5.45 1.27 6.46
CA GLN A 9 -5.81 2.19 5.40
C GLN A 9 -6.02 1.44 4.10
N ILE A 10 -7.02 1.84 3.35
CA ILE A 10 -7.35 1.20 2.09
C ILE A 10 -7.19 2.24 0.98
N PHE A 11 -6.46 1.83 -0.06
CA PHE A 11 -6.25 2.68 -1.23
C PHE A 11 -6.83 1.97 -2.44
N THR A 12 -7.41 2.74 -3.34
CA THR A 12 -7.79 2.23 -4.64
C THR A 12 -6.63 2.52 -5.57
N VAL A 13 -6.05 1.47 -6.15
CA VAL A 13 -4.87 1.61 -7.00
C VAL A 13 -5.19 1.06 -8.38
N GLU A 14 -5.05 1.91 -9.39
CA GLU A 14 -5.33 1.52 -10.77
C GLU A 14 -4.04 1.11 -11.46
N GLY A 15 -4.16 0.21 -12.40
CA GLY A 15 -3.00 -0.24 -13.18
C GLY A 15 -2.40 -1.54 -12.70
N MET A 16 -2.91 -2.11 -11.63
CA MET A 16 -2.41 -3.40 -11.14
C MET A 16 -3.09 -4.52 -11.92
N THR A 17 -2.48 -4.92 -13.01
CA THR A 17 -3.10 -5.91 -13.90
C THR A 17 -2.47 -7.29 -13.80
N CYS A 18 -1.41 -7.46 -13.04
CA CYS A 18 -0.75 -8.75 -12.94
C CYS A 18 -0.02 -8.88 -11.59
N GLY A 19 0.48 -10.09 -11.34
CA GLY A 19 1.19 -10.36 -10.10
C GLY A 19 2.45 -9.55 -9.89
N HIS A 20 3.10 -9.12 -10.97
CA HIS A 20 4.27 -8.28 -10.85
C HIS A 20 3.92 -6.92 -10.24
N CYS A 21 2.76 -6.40 -10.57
CA CYS A 21 2.29 -5.14 -10.03
C CYS A 21 2.07 -5.25 -8.52
N GLU A 22 1.46 -6.37 -8.09
CA GLU A 22 1.30 -6.60 -6.67
C GLU A 22 2.63 -6.59 -5.94
N LYS A 23 3.60 -7.30 -6.49
CA LYS A 23 4.91 -7.39 -5.85
C LYS A 23 5.61 -6.05 -5.79
N ALA A 24 5.50 -5.27 -6.87
CA ALA A 24 6.13 -3.95 -6.92
C ALA A 24 5.54 -3.04 -5.84
N VAL A 25 4.23 -3.01 -5.72
CA VAL A 25 3.56 -2.19 -4.72
C VAL A 25 3.91 -2.65 -3.31
N THR A 26 3.87 -3.96 -3.07
CA THR A 26 4.21 -4.52 -1.78
C THR A 26 5.63 -4.14 -1.39
N LYS A 27 6.56 -4.28 -2.32
CA LYS A 27 7.95 -3.97 -2.07
C LYS A 27 8.16 -2.50 -1.75
N ALA A 28 7.48 -1.63 -2.49
CA ALA A 28 7.58 -0.19 -2.26
C ALA A 28 7.08 0.17 -0.87
N LEU A 29 5.97 -0.42 -0.45
CA LEU A 29 5.41 -0.14 0.86
C LEU A 29 6.28 -0.71 1.98
N LEU A 30 6.85 -1.90 1.78
CA LEU A 30 7.75 -2.49 2.77
C LEU A 30 9.05 -1.72 2.89
N ALA A 31 9.45 -1.03 1.84
CA ALA A 31 10.63 -0.17 1.91
C ALA A 31 10.41 1.02 2.84
N LEU A 32 9.15 1.46 2.97
CA LEU A 32 8.83 2.54 3.90
C LEU A 32 8.68 2.01 5.31
N ASP A 33 8.04 0.85 5.47
CA ASP A 33 7.77 0.27 6.76
C ASP A 33 7.87 -1.25 6.64
N ALA A 34 8.97 -1.80 7.08
CA ALA A 34 9.22 -3.24 6.96
C ALA A 34 8.24 -4.08 7.75
N GLN A 35 7.55 -3.48 8.71
CA GLN A 35 6.57 -4.20 9.52
C GLN A 35 5.14 -3.98 9.05
N ALA A 36 4.96 -3.26 7.98
CA ALA A 36 3.62 -3.01 7.47
C ALA A 36 2.98 -4.31 6.97
N LYS A 37 1.67 -4.41 7.22
CA LYS A 37 0.90 -5.52 6.71
C LYS A 37 0.17 -5.07 5.47
N ILE A 38 0.36 -5.75 4.38
CA ILE A 38 -0.17 -5.33 3.11
C ILE A 38 -1.02 -6.44 2.51
N VAL A 39 -2.25 -6.11 2.15
CA VAL A 39 -3.15 -7.03 1.49
C VAL A 39 -3.62 -6.38 0.19
N ILE A 40 -3.40 -7.04 -0.91
CA ILE A 40 -3.76 -6.51 -2.21
C ILE A 40 -4.88 -7.33 -2.81
N ASP A 41 -5.93 -6.64 -3.23
CA ASP A 41 -7.06 -7.28 -3.90
C ASP A 41 -7.16 -6.71 -5.30
N ARG A 42 -6.68 -7.46 -6.28
CA ARG A 42 -6.69 -7.03 -7.68
C ARG A 42 -8.09 -7.03 -8.27
N THR A 43 -8.97 -7.84 -7.72
CA THR A 43 -10.35 -7.90 -8.20
C THR A 43 -11.05 -6.56 -7.98
N HIS A 44 -10.75 -5.91 -6.87
CA HIS A 44 -11.33 -4.62 -6.54
C HIS A 44 -10.34 -3.46 -6.69
N ASN A 45 -9.12 -3.76 -7.16
CA ASN A 45 -8.06 -2.75 -7.33
C ASN A 45 -7.77 -2.01 -6.03
N THR A 46 -7.77 -2.74 -4.92
CA THR A 46 -7.54 -2.12 -3.63
C THR A 46 -6.28 -2.67 -2.97
N VAL A 47 -5.64 -1.81 -2.18
CA VAL A 47 -4.48 -2.17 -1.39
C VAL A 47 -4.78 -1.76 0.04
N GLN A 48 -4.79 -2.74 0.95
CA GLN A 48 -5.02 -2.48 2.36
C GLN A 48 -3.69 -2.52 3.08
N VAL A 49 -3.39 -1.48 3.81
CA VAL A 49 -2.10 -1.36 4.49
C VAL A 49 -2.32 -1.06 5.97
N ASP A 50 -1.73 -1.90 6.83
CA ASP A 50 -1.69 -1.65 8.26
C ASP A 50 -0.29 -1.16 8.57
N SER A 51 -0.15 0.11 8.91
CA SER A 51 1.15 0.71 9.11
C SER A 51 1.05 1.94 9.99
N GLU A 52 2.14 2.30 10.63
CA GLU A 52 2.22 3.52 11.41
C GLU A 52 2.51 4.73 10.53
N LYS A 53 2.85 4.51 9.28
CA LYS A 53 3.14 5.61 8.37
C LYS A 53 1.86 6.33 7.99
N ASN A 54 1.98 7.61 7.66
CA ASN A 54 0.79 8.35 7.29
C ASN A 54 0.34 7.97 5.87
N ARG A 55 -0.90 8.32 5.57
CA ARG A 55 -1.51 7.95 4.30
C ARG A 55 -0.78 8.54 3.10
N GLU A 56 -0.30 9.77 3.23
CA GLU A 56 0.39 10.43 2.13
C GLU A 56 1.68 9.71 1.75
N SER A 57 2.44 9.26 2.76
CA SER A 57 3.67 8.53 2.51
C SER A 57 3.40 7.21 1.79
N LEU A 58 2.37 6.50 2.21
CA LEU A 58 2.01 5.23 1.59
C LEU A 58 1.53 5.44 0.17
N ALA A 59 0.68 6.44 -0.04
CA ALA A 59 0.18 6.75 -1.38
C ALA A 59 1.31 7.16 -2.31
N GLN A 60 2.26 7.94 -1.79
CA GLN A 60 3.39 8.38 -2.59
C GLN A 60 4.26 7.19 -3.01
N ALA A 61 4.46 6.23 -2.13
CA ALA A 61 5.25 5.05 -2.45
C ALA A 61 4.59 4.26 -3.59
N ILE A 62 3.28 4.13 -3.55
CA ILE A 62 2.56 3.43 -4.60
C ILE A 62 2.64 4.21 -5.92
N ALA A 63 2.46 5.52 -5.84
CA ALA A 63 2.53 6.37 -7.02
C ALA A 63 3.92 6.35 -7.66
N ASP A 64 4.96 6.26 -6.85
CA ASP A 64 6.33 6.20 -7.33
C ASP A 64 6.60 4.96 -8.16
N GLU A 65 5.79 3.92 -7.99
CA GLU A 65 5.91 2.72 -8.80
C GLU A 65 5.18 2.84 -10.13
N GLY A 66 4.54 3.97 -10.39
CA GLY A 66 3.86 4.21 -11.63
C GLY A 66 2.38 3.91 -11.64
N TYR A 67 1.78 3.69 -10.48
CA TYR A 67 0.36 3.38 -10.39
C TYR A 67 -0.42 4.61 -9.94
N ARG A 68 -1.70 4.62 -10.31
CA ARG A 68 -2.57 5.72 -9.92
C ARG A 68 -3.29 5.34 -8.64
N VAL A 69 -3.16 6.17 -7.64
CA VAL A 69 -3.80 5.96 -6.35
C VAL A 69 -4.98 6.91 -6.22
N SER A 70 -6.16 6.33 -6.00
CA SER A 70 -7.35 7.11 -5.69
C SER A 70 -7.62 6.92 -4.21
N ALA A 71 -7.79 7.99 -3.52
CA ALA A 71 -8.00 7.94 -2.08
C ALA A 71 -9.32 7.32 -1.70
#